data_f7bb05f4065d56f7c3db9cc080f297c3
#
_entry.id   f7bb05f4065d56f7c3db9cc080f297c3
#
_cell.length_a   1.000
_cell.length_b   1.000
_cell.length_c   1.000
_cell.angle_alpha   90.00
_cell.angle_beta   90.00
_cell.angle_gamma   90.00
#
_symmetry.space_group_name_H-M   'P 1'
#
loop_
_entity.id
_entity.type
_entity.pdbx_description
1 polymer ?
#
loop_
_entity_poly.entity_id
_entity_poly.type
_entity_poly.pdbx_seq_one_letter_code
_entity_poly.pdbx_strand_id
1 'polypeptide(L)'
;NILDCMITSFTDKTAEVSVGGKIFNIPAQHIKKGPAKLAIRPEHISFHNAQKKDGFSGSILSATYVGAKTEYQVETKAGKLFVIVASTERLRDVNTTINLGLSPDKMLLFND
;
A
#
# COMPACT_ATOMS: atom_id res chain seq x y z
N ASN A 1 5.96 5.15 -2.33
CA ASN A 1 4.57 5.60 -2.06
C ASN A 1 4.49 6.23 -0.69
N ILE A 2 4.00 7.47 -0.64
CA ILE A 2 3.76 8.15 0.62
C ILE A 2 2.28 8.56 0.64
N LEU A 3 1.56 8.07 1.64
CA LEU A 3 0.12 8.26 1.76
C LEU A 3 -0.21 9.08 3.00
N ASP A 4 -1.22 9.94 2.87
CA ASP A 4 -1.80 10.60 4.03
C ASP A 4 -2.62 9.59 4.81
N CYS A 5 -2.49 9.62 6.13
CA CYS A 5 -3.23 8.73 7.01
C CYS A 5 -3.53 9.40 8.34
N MET A 6 -4.29 8.71 9.17
CA MET A 6 -4.67 9.19 10.48
C MET A 6 -4.34 8.13 11.52
N ILE A 7 -3.56 8.51 12.53
CA ILE A 7 -3.28 7.64 13.66
C ILE A 7 -4.43 7.81 14.67
N THR A 8 -5.21 6.77 14.88
CA THR A 8 -6.39 6.81 15.73
C THR A 8 -6.10 6.37 17.16
N SER A 9 -5.13 5.48 17.33
CA SER A 9 -4.68 5.04 18.65
C SER A 9 -3.30 4.43 18.52
N PHE A 10 -2.59 4.29 19.64
CA PHE A 10 -1.28 3.65 19.63
C PHE A 10 -0.93 3.10 21.01
N THR A 11 -0.06 2.10 20.99
CA THR A 11 0.64 1.58 22.17
C THR A 11 2.12 1.96 22.06
N ASP A 12 2.98 1.44 22.95
CA ASP A 12 4.43 1.70 22.85
C ASP A 12 5.07 1.12 21.60
N LYS A 13 4.44 0.15 20.95
CA LYS A 13 5.05 -0.62 19.86
C LYS A 13 4.26 -0.60 18.56
N THR A 14 2.97 -0.31 18.62
CA THR A 14 2.11 -0.34 17.43
C THR A 14 1.19 0.86 17.38
N ALA A 15 0.72 1.17 16.18
CA ALA A 15 -0.27 2.21 15.95
C ALA A 15 -1.43 1.65 15.14
N GLU A 16 -2.64 2.08 15.48
CA GLU A 16 -3.81 1.84 14.64
C GLU A 16 -3.95 3.02 13.70
N VAL A 17 -3.92 2.73 12.40
CA VAL A 17 -3.85 3.75 11.37
C VAL A 17 -5.00 3.57 10.39
N SER A 18 -5.72 4.66 10.14
CA SER A 18 -6.77 4.71 9.12
C SER A 18 -6.21 5.34 7.86
N VAL A 19 -6.29 4.62 6.74
CA VAL A 19 -5.84 5.09 5.44
C VAL A 19 -6.70 4.47 4.34
N GLY A 20 -7.21 5.32 3.43
CA GLY A 20 -8.02 4.85 2.32
C GLY A 20 -9.26 4.07 2.71
N GLY A 21 -9.87 4.38 3.85
CA GLY A 21 -11.03 3.67 4.36
C GLY A 21 -10.74 2.34 5.02
N LYS A 22 -9.48 2.01 5.23
CA LYS A 22 -9.04 0.78 5.88
C LYS A 22 -8.24 1.08 7.14
N ILE A 23 -8.23 0.11 8.06
CA ILE A 23 -7.52 0.23 9.32
C ILE A 23 -6.41 -0.83 9.36
N PHE A 24 -5.19 -0.37 9.67
CA PHE A 24 -4.03 -1.23 9.79
C PHE A 24 -3.39 -1.05 11.16
N ASN A 25 -2.81 -2.13 11.69
CA ASN A 25 -1.96 -2.07 12.87
C ASN A 25 -0.52 -2.12 12.39
N ILE A 26 0.22 -1.04 12.62
CA ILE A 26 1.57 -0.86 12.07
C ILE A 26 2.56 -0.73 13.22
N PRO A 27 3.67 -1.47 13.22
CA PRO A 27 4.72 -1.27 14.21
C PRO A 27 5.27 0.15 14.11
N ALA A 28 5.26 0.87 15.22
CA ALA A 28 5.72 2.25 15.24
C ALA A 28 6.09 2.69 16.65
N GLN A 29 7.00 3.66 16.73
CA GLN A 29 7.43 4.26 17.99
C GLN A 29 7.54 5.77 17.81
N HIS A 30 7.43 6.52 18.91
CA HIS A 30 7.61 7.97 18.91
C HIS A 30 6.66 8.70 17.97
N ILE A 31 5.38 8.31 18.01
CA ILE A 31 4.33 8.88 17.18
C ILE A 31 3.25 9.53 18.05
N LYS A 32 2.41 10.34 17.42
CA LYS A 32 1.30 11.04 18.06
C LYS A 32 0.00 10.72 17.34
N LYS A 33 -1.13 10.80 18.04
CA LYS A 33 -2.44 10.74 17.39
C LYS A 33 -2.59 11.89 16.40
N GLY A 34 -3.35 11.65 15.35
CA GLY A 34 -3.66 12.68 14.37
C GLY A 34 -3.09 12.39 13.00
N PRO A 35 -3.00 13.41 12.16
CA PRO A 35 -2.50 13.24 10.79
C PRO A 35 -1.08 12.73 10.76
N ALA A 36 -0.80 11.85 9.81
CA ALA A 36 0.52 11.25 9.65
C ALA A 36 0.76 10.89 8.20
N LYS A 37 1.97 10.43 7.91
CA LYS A 37 2.36 9.93 6.60
C LYS A 37 2.75 8.47 6.72
N LEU A 38 2.35 7.68 5.74
CA LEU A 38 2.64 6.27 5.67
C LEU A 38 3.44 5.99 4.39
N ALA A 39 4.64 5.48 4.54
CA ALA A 39 5.50 5.15 3.40
C ALA A 39 5.44 3.65 3.13
N ILE A 40 5.18 3.29 1.88
CA ILE A 40 5.12 1.91 1.43
C ILE A 40 5.99 1.77 0.19
N ARG A 41 6.98 0.90 0.24
CA ARG A 41 7.83 0.68 -0.93
C ARG A 41 7.06 -0.07 -2.01
N PRO A 42 7.20 0.33 -3.28
CA PRO A 42 6.47 -0.33 -4.38
C PRO A 42 6.72 -1.85 -4.46
N GLU A 43 7.91 -2.30 -4.13
CA GLU A 43 8.26 -3.72 -4.16
C GLU A 43 7.69 -4.52 -2.99
N HIS A 44 7.15 -3.84 -1.97
CA HIS A 44 6.52 -4.48 -0.82
C HIS A 44 5.00 -4.64 -0.99
N ILE A 45 4.47 -4.24 -2.14
CA ILE A 45 3.06 -4.42 -2.48
C ILE A 45 2.96 -5.60 -3.45
N SER A 46 2.06 -6.52 -3.17
CA SER A 46 1.81 -7.67 -4.03
C SER A 46 0.41 -7.60 -4.63
N PHE A 47 0.21 -8.33 -5.72
CA PHE A 47 -1.12 -8.49 -6.29
C PHE A 47 -1.75 -9.78 -5.74
N HIS A 48 -3.01 -9.66 -5.30
CA HIS A 48 -3.80 -10.79 -4.85
C HIS A 48 -4.99 -10.99 -5.78
N ASN A 49 -5.57 -12.19 -5.73
CA ASN A 49 -6.80 -12.43 -6.44
C ASN A 49 -7.96 -11.70 -5.75
N ALA A 50 -9.13 -11.68 -6.40
CA ALA A 50 -10.29 -10.90 -5.97
C ALA A 50 -10.87 -11.32 -4.61
N GLN A 51 -10.44 -12.45 -4.05
CA GLN A 51 -10.97 -12.97 -2.79
C GLN A 51 -10.21 -12.49 -1.56
N LYS A 52 -8.98 -12.03 -1.71
CA LYS A 52 -8.19 -11.50 -0.60
C LYS A 52 -8.48 -10.02 -0.42
N LYS A 53 -8.81 -9.63 0.82
CA LYS A 53 -9.22 -8.26 1.14
C LYS A 53 -8.38 -7.64 2.26
N ASP A 54 -7.11 -8.01 2.34
CA ASP A 54 -6.20 -7.49 3.38
C ASP A 54 -5.51 -6.19 3.01
N GLY A 55 -5.79 -5.66 1.84
CA GLY A 55 -5.22 -4.40 1.36
C GLY A 55 -6.26 -3.59 0.61
N PHE A 56 -5.81 -2.85 -0.39
CA PHE A 56 -6.70 -2.01 -1.19
C PHE A 56 -7.10 -2.70 -2.48
N SER A 57 -8.34 -2.47 -2.89
CA SER A 57 -8.75 -2.74 -4.28
C SER A 57 -8.43 -1.53 -5.12
N GLY A 58 -8.05 -1.75 -6.37
CA GLY A 58 -7.75 -0.65 -7.26
C GLY A 58 -7.85 -1.02 -8.72
N SER A 59 -7.72 -0.01 -9.56
CA SER A 59 -7.69 -0.15 -11.02
C SER A 59 -6.29 0.12 -11.52
N ILE A 60 -5.79 -0.75 -12.40
CA ILE A 60 -4.47 -0.55 -13.01
C ILE A 60 -4.57 0.56 -14.05
N LEU A 61 -3.82 1.65 -13.82
CA LEU A 61 -3.79 2.79 -14.73
C LEU A 61 -2.74 2.63 -15.82
N SER A 62 -1.61 2.05 -15.49
CA SER A 62 -0.50 1.87 -16.43
C SER A 62 0.37 0.70 -16.01
N ALA A 63 1.10 0.16 -16.98
CA ALA A 63 2.07 -0.90 -16.77
C ALA A 63 3.29 -0.60 -17.63
N THR A 64 4.47 -0.53 -17.02
CA THR A 64 5.72 -0.23 -17.72
C THR A 64 6.71 -1.36 -17.49
N TYR A 65 7.11 -1.99 -18.57
CA TYR A 65 8.07 -3.08 -18.54
C TYR A 65 9.48 -2.49 -18.51
N VAL A 66 10.22 -2.80 -17.46
CA VAL A 66 11.59 -2.27 -17.29
C VAL A 66 12.59 -3.43 -17.07
N GLY A 67 12.62 -4.36 -18.01
CA GLY A 67 13.51 -5.51 -17.97
C GLY A 67 13.02 -6.59 -17.01
N ALA A 68 13.76 -6.82 -15.93
CA ALA A 68 13.42 -7.87 -14.96
C ALA A 68 12.20 -7.56 -14.12
N LYS A 69 11.68 -6.33 -14.19
CA LYS A 69 10.56 -5.87 -13.36
C LYS A 69 9.52 -5.16 -14.21
N THR A 70 8.29 -5.15 -13.72
CA THR A 70 7.20 -4.36 -14.30
C THR A 70 6.71 -3.39 -13.24
N GLU A 71 6.59 -2.11 -13.60
CA GLU A 71 6.06 -1.07 -12.74
C GLU A 71 4.61 -0.81 -13.11
N TYR A 72 3.74 -0.83 -12.12
CA TYR A 72 2.32 -0.54 -12.29
C TYR A 72 1.95 0.72 -11.53
N GLN A 73 1.01 1.49 -12.09
CA GLN A 73 0.31 2.52 -11.34
C GLN A 73 -1.11 2.01 -11.11
N VAL A 74 -1.55 2.08 -9.85
CA VAL A 74 -2.85 1.57 -9.45
C VAL A 74 -3.61 2.67 -8.72
N GLU A 75 -4.83 2.97 -9.17
CA GLU A 75 -5.70 3.93 -8.51
C GLU A 75 -6.47 3.24 -7.41
N THR A 76 -6.36 3.74 -6.17
CA THR A 76 -7.04 3.18 -4.99
C THR A 76 -7.76 4.28 -4.23
N LYS A 77 -8.52 3.89 -3.21
CA LYS A 77 -9.13 4.87 -2.30
C LYS A 77 -8.09 5.63 -1.48
N ALA A 78 -6.90 5.09 -1.33
CA ALA A 78 -5.81 5.77 -0.65
C ALA A 78 -5.01 6.68 -1.58
N GLY A 79 -5.35 6.70 -2.87
CA GLY A 79 -4.67 7.45 -3.90
C GLY A 79 -3.98 6.53 -4.89
N LYS A 80 -3.13 7.13 -5.70
CA LYS A 80 -2.38 6.41 -6.73
C LYS A 80 -1.15 5.75 -6.09
N LEU A 81 -1.04 4.44 -6.26
CA LEU A 81 0.09 3.68 -5.74
C LEU A 81 0.94 3.12 -6.88
N PHE A 82 2.25 3.11 -6.66
CA PHE A 82 3.20 2.45 -7.55
C PHE A 82 3.48 1.06 -6.99
N VAL A 83 3.46 0.06 -7.86
CA VAL A 83 3.69 -1.34 -7.51
C VAL A 83 4.73 -1.90 -8.46
N ILE A 84 5.75 -2.57 -7.93
CA ILE A 84 6.81 -3.17 -8.73
C ILE A 84 6.79 -4.67 -8.49
N VAL A 85 6.62 -5.45 -9.55
CA VAL A 85 6.63 -6.90 -9.49
C VAL A 85 7.65 -7.46 -10.48
N ALA A 86 8.13 -8.67 -10.20
CA ALA A 86 9.05 -9.36 -11.11
C ALA A 86 8.36 -9.63 -12.44
N SER A 87 9.10 -9.44 -13.54
CA SER A 87 8.56 -9.66 -14.88
C SER A 87 8.26 -11.12 -15.20
N THR A 88 8.69 -12.04 -14.33
CA THR A 88 8.32 -13.44 -14.44
C THR A 88 6.88 -13.71 -14.00
N GLU A 89 6.27 -12.77 -13.27
CA GLU A 89 4.87 -12.89 -12.90
C GLU A 89 3.98 -12.56 -14.10
N ARG A 90 2.74 -13.05 -14.02
CA ARG A 90 1.76 -12.79 -15.07
C ARG A 90 1.52 -11.29 -15.21
N LEU A 91 1.59 -10.78 -16.43
CA LEU A 91 1.25 -9.40 -16.73
C LEU A 91 -0.22 -9.13 -16.47
N ARG A 92 -0.52 -7.98 -15.90
CA ARG A 92 -1.87 -7.51 -15.64
C ARG A 92 -2.22 -6.42 -16.62
N ASP A 93 -3.45 -6.45 -17.10
CA ASP A 93 -3.91 -5.49 -18.10
C ASP A 93 -4.33 -4.16 -17.48
N VAL A 94 -4.09 -3.09 -18.21
CA VAL A 94 -4.58 -1.76 -17.85
C VAL A 94 -6.12 -1.78 -17.81
N ASN A 95 -6.68 -1.00 -16.89
CA ASN A 95 -8.12 -0.89 -16.63
C ASN A 95 -8.76 -2.13 -15.98
N THR A 96 -7.95 -3.09 -15.53
CA THR A 96 -8.48 -4.20 -14.75
C THR A 96 -8.46 -3.86 -13.25
N THR A 97 -9.38 -4.47 -12.52
CA THR A 97 -9.43 -4.34 -11.06
C THR A 97 -8.53 -5.40 -10.43
N ILE A 98 -7.79 -4.97 -9.42
CA ILE A 98 -6.84 -5.84 -8.73
C ILE A 98 -6.92 -5.58 -7.23
N ASN A 99 -6.66 -6.60 -6.43
CA ASN A 99 -6.52 -6.45 -4.98
C ASN A 99 -5.03 -6.43 -4.64
N LEU A 100 -4.64 -5.46 -3.82
CA LEU A 100 -3.27 -5.28 -3.41
C LEU A 100 -3.07 -5.92 -2.05
N GLY A 101 -2.00 -6.70 -1.91
CA GLY A 101 -1.56 -7.21 -0.63
C GLY A 101 -0.52 -6.28 -0.03
N LEU A 102 -0.69 -5.97 1.24
CA LEU A 102 0.18 -5.06 1.96
C LEU A 102 0.79 -5.78 3.16
N SER A 103 2.01 -5.36 3.52
CA SER A 103 2.73 -5.92 4.67
C SER A 103 2.93 -4.83 5.70
N PRO A 104 2.06 -4.73 6.72
CA PRO A 104 2.16 -3.64 7.70
C PRO A 104 3.50 -3.55 8.42
N ASP A 105 4.17 -4.67 8.63
CA ASP A 105 5.49 -4.71 9.27
C ASP A 105 6.61 -4.11 8.41
N LYS A 106 6.34 -3.87 7.14
CA LYS A 106 7.30 -3.26 6.21
C LYS A 106 6.97 -1.81 5.88
N MET A 107 5.90 -1.28 6.45
CA MET A 107 5.52 0.11 6.26
C MET A 107 6.24 1.00 7.26
N LEU A 108 6.49 2.24 6.86
CA LEU A 108 7.09 3.25 7.73
C LEU A 108 6.07 4.34 8.02
N LEU A 109 5.79 4.54 9.30
CA LEU A 109 4.82 5.53 9.77
C LEU A 109 5.57 6.67 10.43
N PHE A 110 5.23 7.91 10.06
CA PHE A 110 5.85 9.07 10.69
C PHE A 110 4.89 10.26 10.74
N ASN A 111 5.01 11.03 11.82
CA ASN A 111 4.35 12.31 11.96
C ASN A 111 5.21 13.24 12.82
N ASP A 112 4.95 14.49 12.70
CA ASP A 112 5.68 15.50 13.45
C ASP A 112 5.12 15.67 14.87
#